data_18c0c6b1971a6b05b745e015b5021a4e
#
_entry.id   18c0c6b1971a6b05b745e015b5021a4e
#
_cell.length_a   1.000
_cell.length_b   1.000
_cell.length_c   1.000
_cell.angle_alpha   90.00
_cell.angle_beta   90.00
_cell.angle_gamma   90.00
#
_symmetry.space_group_name_H-M   'P 1'
#
loop_
_entity.id
_entity.type
_entity.pdbx_description
1 polymer ?
#
loop_
_entity_poly.entity_id
_entity_poly.type
_entity_poly.pdbx_seq_one_letter_code
_entity_poly.pdbx_strand_id
1 'polypeptide(L)'
;HLATWYDVFEKAQNQGSELWFYTVGIFQKGSYPNKTVDVPLIESRILHWLNYRFGLKGYLHWGFNSWTDDPFAAPGTHRGDGWHVYPKTDGLINSLRWEQMRNGIQDYEYLWMLEDKIRKSVAGPGERLSIIELSRRGVEIASRIVETMDTYNKSPDTLYEVKKQIINELLDLDIAPQIIVQTNPLEHSTVANDCAIDVFGWAQPGTKVVVNGHSLPLSDDGLFMENVSLSRDNTIVVEAEHEKGKKRIVRSFEVLY
;
A
#
# COMPACT_ATOMS: atom_id res chain seq x y z
N HIS A 1 3.96 -16.35 16.07
CA HIS A 1 3.54 -16.03 14.70
C HIS A 1 3.17 -14.56 14.62
N LEU A 2 3.82 -13.76 13.76
CA LEU A 2 3.62 -12.31 13.74
C LEU A 2 2.14 -11.92 13.58
N ALA A 3 1.44 -12.53 12.64
CA ALA A 3 0.05 -12.22 12.38
C ALA A 3 -0.89 -12.53 13.56
N THR A 4 -0.64 -13.60 14.29
CA THR A 4 -1.44 -13.99 15.47
C THR A 4 -1.23 -13.01 16.64
N TRP A 5 -0.06 -12.39 16.72
CA TRP A 5 0.37 -11.56 17.85
C TRP A 5 0.68 -10.12 17.42
N TYR A 6 0.17 -9.70 16.28
CA TYR A 6 0.51 -8.38 15.72
C TYR A 6 0.19 -7.25 16.69
N ASP A 7 -0.93 -7.30 17.40
CA ASP A 7 -1.32 -6.28 18.39
C ASP A 7 -0.26 -6.07 19.49
N VAL A 8 0.46 -7.14 19.85
CA VAL A 8 1.56 -7.07 20.83
C VAL A 8 2.79 -6.47 20.20
N PHE A 9 3.12 -6.89 18.97
CA PHE A 9 4.28 -6.40 18.24
C PHE A 9 4.11 -4.95 17.77
N GLU A 10 2.90 -4.55 17.39
CA GLU A 10 2.57 -3.17 17.04
C GLU A 10 2.83 -2.21 18.21
N LYS A 11 2.51 -2.62 19.44
CA LYS A 11 2.85 -1.83 20.64
C LYS A 11 4.36 -1.63 20.78
N ALA A 12 5.15 -2.66 20.53
CA ALA A 12 6.61 -2.56 20.55
C ALA A 12 7.13 -1.67 19.40
N GLN A 13 6.53 -1.78 18.22
CA GLN A 13 6.83 -0.92 17.06
C GLN A 13 6.55 0.55 17.36
N ASN A 14 5.42 0.86 17.98
CA ASN A 14 5.04 2.21 18.40
C ASN A 14 5.97 2.76 19.50
N GLN A 15 6.70 1.90 20.20
CA GLN A 15 7.75 2.26 21.16
C GLN A 15 9.14 2.35 20.53
N GLY A 16 9.25 2.25 19.20
CA GLY A 16 10.48 2.39 18.45
C GLY A 16 11.21 1.09 18.10
N SER A 17 10.63 -0.08 18.39
CA SER A 17 11.21 -1.36 17.97
C SER A 17 11.05 -1.58 16.47
N GLU A 18 12.10 -2.09 15.82
CA GLU A 18 12.00 -2.53 14.44
C GLU A 18 11.40 -3.94 14.35
N LEU A 19 10.37 -4.09 13.52
CA LEU A 19 9.79 -5.40 13.25
C LEU A 19 10.27 -5.96 11.92
N TRP A 20 10.62 -7.23 11.96
CA TRP A 20 10.92 -8.05 10.78
C TRP A 20 9.96 -9.23 10.76
N PHE A 21 9.63 -9.73 9.59
CA PHE A 21 8.86 -10.96 9.50
C PHE A 21 9.62 -12.07 8.76
N TYR A 22 9.16 -13.29 8.99
CA TYR A 22 9.81 -14.50 8.52
C TYR A 22 8.76 -15.46 7.95
N THR A 23 9.02 -16.03 6.80
CA THR A 23 8.21 -17.13 6.25
C THR A 23 9.03 -18.41 6.16
N VAL A 24 8.35 -19.55 6.26
CA VAL A 24 8.93 -20.88 6.14
C VAL A 24 7.87 -21.90 5.73
N GLY A 25 8.26 -22.92 4.98
CA GLY A 25 7.36 -23.91 4.39
C GLY A 25 6.59 -24.77 5.39
N ILE A 26 7.03 -24.87 6.64
CA ILE A 26 6.34 -25.69 7.66
C ILE A 26 5.05 -25.06 8.19
N PHE A 27 4.88 -23.74 8.07
CA PHE A 27 3.69 -23.01 8.53
C PHE A 27 2.61 -22.89 7.44
N GLN A 28 2.36 -23.97 6.71
CA GLN A 28 1.45 -23.96 5.55
C GLN A 28 -0.04 -24.07 5.90
N LYS A 29 -0.38 -24.20 7.16
CA LYS A 29 -1.78 -24.17 7.62
C LYS A 29 -2.18 -22.73 7.97
N GLY A 30 -2.31 -21.87 6.99
CA GLY A 30 -2.71 -20.52 7.23
C GLY A 30 -2.94 -19.76 5.93
N SER A 31 -3.59 -18.62 6.04
CA SER A 31 -3.87 -17.72 4.94
C SER A 31 -2.71 -16.75 4.65
N TYR A 32 -1.52 -17.02 5.18
CA TYR A 32 -0.37 -16.13 5.04
C TYR A 32 0.31 -16.27 3.68
N PRO A 33 0.72 -15.16 3.04
CA PRO A 33 1.48 -15.26 1.80
C PRO A 33 2.82 -15.94 2.06
N ASN A 34 3.22 -16.77 1.13
CA ASN A 34 4.47 -17.53 1.19
C ASN A 34 5.08 -17.61 -0.21
N LYS A 35 6.19 -18.34 -0.33
CA LYS A 35 6.97 -18.48 -1.56
C LYS A 35 7.32 -19.92 -1.92
N THR A 36 6.57 -20.89 -1.40
CA THR A 36 6.70 -22.29 -1.81
C THR A 36 6.17 -22.52 -3.23
N VAL A 37 6.53 -23.63 -3.88
CA VAL A 37 6.16 -23.86 -5.29
C VAL A 37 4.68 -24.15 -5.50
N ASP A 38 3.96 -24.48 -4.46
CA ASP A 38 2.55 -24.85 -4.48
C ASP A 38 1.58 -23.71 -4.16
N VAL A 39 2.11 -22.53 -3.82
CA VAL A 39 1.27 -21.35 -3.64
C VAL A 39 1.20 -20.51 -4.95
N PRO A 40 0.14 -19.73 -5.15
CA PRO A 40 0.08 -18.80 -6.28
C PRO A 40 1.28 -17.87 -6.33
N LEU A 41 1.86 -17.66 -7.50
CA LEU A 41 3.06 -16.82 -7.68
C LEU A 41 2.91 -15.41 -7.14
N ILE A 42 1.70 -14.86 -7.18
CA ILE A 42 1.40 -13.52 -6.65
C ILE A 42 1.72 -13.42 -5.16
N GLU A 43 1.63 -14.49 -4.38
CA GLU A 43 1.93 -14.46 -2.95
C GLU A 43 3.39 -14.08 -2.67
N SER A 44 4.33 -14.50 -3.51
CA SER A 44 5.73 -14.07 -3.41
C SER A 44 5.89 -12.56 -3.60
N ARG A 45 5.06 -11.93 -4.43
CA ARG A 45 5.04 -10.47 -4.65
C ARG A 45 4.38 -9.73 -3.49
N ILE A 46 3.31 -10.29 -2.90
CA ILE A 46 2.54 -9.72 -1.80
C ILE A 46 3.39 -9.61 -0.51
N LEU A 47 4.43 -10.41 -0.33
CA LEU A 47 5.30 -10.34 0.85
C LEU A 47 5.83 -8.91 1.10
N HIS A 48 6.17 -8.15 0.06
CA HIS A 48 6.69 -6.79 0.21
C HIS A 48 5.60 -5.73 0.32
N TRP A 49 4.38 -6.02 -0.12
CA TRP A 49 3.19 -5.23 0.21
C TRP A 49 2.86 -5.32 1.70
N LEU A 50 3.05 -6.51 2.31
CA LEU A 50 2.97 -6.72 3.76
C LEU A 50 4.00 -5.85 4.50
N ASN A 51 5.27 -5.87 4.07
CA ASN A 51 6.30 -5.01 4.64
C ASN A 51 5.85 -3.56 4.70
N TYR A 52 5.35 -3.06 3.57
CA TYR A 52 4.94 -1.67 3.45
C TYR A 52 3.73 -1.35 4.32
N ARG A 53 2.66 -2.15 4.18
CA ARG A 53 1.37 -1.93 4.87
C ARG A 53 1.51 -1.88 6.39
N PHE A 54 2.38 -2.70 6.96
CA PHE A 54 2.58 -2.83 8.40
C PHE A 54 3.88 -2.20 8.89
N GLY A 55 4.59 -1.44 8.07
CA GLY A 55 5.84 -0.76 8.44
C GLY A 55 6.95 -1.72 8.88
N LEU A 56 6.93 -2.96 8.38
CA LEU A 56 7.94 -3.96 8.72
C LEU A 56 9.24 -3.64 7.99
N LYS A 57 10.33 -3.54 8.74
CA LYS A 57 11.63 -3.08 8.23
C LYS A 57 12.40 -4.13 7.47
N GLY A 58 12.04 -5.40 7.61
CA GLY A 58 12.74 -6.46 6.92
C GLY A 58 11.93 -7.74 6.77
N TYR A 59 12.40 -8.53 5.83
CA TYR A 59 11.93 -9.87 5.54
C TYR A 59 13.11 -10.83 5.58
N LEU A 60 12.96 -11.92 6.31
CA LEU A 60 13.95 -12.98 6.40
C LEU A 60 13.36 -14.28 5.88
N HIS A 61 14.20 -15.03 5.20
CA HIS A 61 13.96 -16.42 4.87
C HIS A 61 15.26 -17.22 5.00
N TRP A 62 15.14 -18.45 5.50
CA TRP A 62 16.30 -19.28 5.83
C TRP A 62 17.06 -19.80 4.60
N GLY A 63 16.34 -20.05 3.49
CA GLY A 63 16.90 -20.72 2.33
C GLY A 63 16.87 -19.86 1.06
N PHE A 64 18.00 -19.81 0.38
CA PHE A 64 18.15 -19.16 -0.93
C PHE A 64 18.50 -20.17 -2.02
N ASN A 65 19.42 -21.10 -1.72
CA ASN A 65 19.96 -22.11 -2.64
C ASN A 65 20.21 -23.46 -1.95
N SER A 66 19.44 -23.77 -0.90
CA SER A 66 19.48 -25.06 -0.20
C SER A 66 18.68 -26.09 -1.01
N TRP A 67 19.30 -26.62 -2.04
CA TRP A 67 18.67 -27.55 -2.99
C TRP A 67 18.54 -28.98 -2.44
N THR A 68 17.58 -29.71 -2.97
CA THR A 68 17.56 -31.19 -2.96
C THR A 68 18.55 -31.73 -4.00
N ASP A 69 18.74 -33.04 -4.04
CA ASP A 69 19.61 -33.68 -5.06
C ASP A 69 19.15 -33.37 -6.50
N ASP A 70 17.84 -33.25 -6.71
CA ASP A 70 17.24 -32.82 -7.97
C ASP A 70 16.15 -31.75 -7.73
N PRO A 71 16.52 -30.49 -7.67
CA PRO A 71 15.56 -29.41 -7.38
C PRO A 71 14.57 -29.15 -8.51
N PHE A 72 14.84 -29.65 -9.72
CA PHE A 72 13.93 -29.49 -10.86
C PHE A 72 12.79 -30.51 -10.85
N ALA A 73 13.07 -31.76 -10.43
CA ALA A 73 12.09 -32.83 -10.41
C ALA A 73 11.46 -33.05 -9.03
N ALA A 74 12.19 -32.74 -7.94
CA ALA A 74 11.78 -33.04 -6.58
C ALA A 74 11.89 -31.82 -5.66
N PRO A 75 10.81 -31.02 -5.49
CA PRO A 75 10.82 -29.84 -4.62
C PRO A 75 10.99 -30.18 -3.12
N GLY A 76 11.07 -31.46 -2.76
CA GLY A 76 11.26 -31.94 -1.40
C GLY A 76 10.03 -31.78 -0.52
N THR A 77 10.15 -32.22 0.74
CA THR A 77 9.06 -32.17 1.73
C THR A 77 8.61 -30.75 2.07
N HIS A 78 9.47 -29.77 1.88
CA HIS A 78 9.19 -28.36 2.13
C HIS A 78 8.83 -27.57 0.86
N ARG A 79 8.48 -28.27 -0.23
CA ARG A 79 7.90 -27.67 -1.44
C ARG A 79 8.74 -26.53 -2.02
N GLY A 80 10.05 -26.73 -2.13
CA GLY A 80 10.98 -25.73 -2.66
C GLY A 80 11.18 -24.52 -1.76
N ASP A 81 10.85 -24.60 -0.48
CA ASP A 81 11.05 -23.53 0.49
C ASP A 81 12.53 -23.13 0.65
N GLY A 82 13.43 -24.10 0.49
CA GLY A 82 14.88 -23.90 0.67
C GLY A 82 15.58 -23.12 -0.43
N TRP A 83 14.91 -22.82 -1.55
CA TRP A 83 15.58 -22.10 -2.65
C TRP A 83 14.66 -21.20 -3.47
N HIS A 84 15.27 -20.16 -4.03
CA HIS A 84 14.63 -19.19 -4.93
C HIS A 84 15.27 -19.19 -6.30
N VAL A 85 16.44 -19.77 -6.40
CA VAL A 85 17.21 -19.91 -7.63
C VAL A 85 17.53 -21.38 -7.84
N TYR A 86 17.75 -21.77 -9.07
CA TYR A 86 18.08 -23.13 -9.47
C TYR A 86 19.55 -23.23 -9.88
N PRO A 87 20.20 -24.40 -9.69
CA PRO A 87 21.58 -24.58 -10.10
C PRO A 87 21.72 -24.64 -11.61
N LYS A 88 22.83 -24.16 -12.11
CA LYS A 88 23.30 -24.28 -13.49
C LYS A 88 24.82 -24.47 -13.45
N THR A 89 25.42 -25.01 -14.51
CA THR A 89 26.84 -25.37 -14.58
C THR A 89 27.78 -24.19 -14.24
N ASP A 90 27.42 -22.99 -14.67
CA ASP A 90 28.23 -21.78 -14.56
C ASP A 90 27.49 -20.63 -13.86
N GLY A 91 26.54 -20.94 -12.96
CA GLY A 91 25.79 -19.89 -12.25
C GLY A 91 24.46 -20.35 -11.71
N LEU A 92 23.49 -19.44 -11.71
CA LEU A 92 22.16 -19.65 -11.17
C LEU A 92 21.10 -19.32 -12.21
N ILE A 93 19.96 -19.98 -12.11
CA ILE A 93 18.73 -19.68 -12.87
C ILE A 93 17.72 -19.09 -11.88
N ASN A 94 17.21 -17.91 -12.17
CA ASN A 94 16.16 -17.31 -11.36
C ASN A 94 14.85 -18.09 -11.49
N SER A 95 14.18 -18.33 -10.38
CA SER A 95 12.82 -18.85 -10.40
C SER A 95 11.81 -17.73 -10.66
N LEU A 96 10.60 -18.08 -11.11
CA LEU A 96 9.49 -17.14 -11.21
C LEU A 96 9.13 -16.53 -9.83
N ARG A 97 9.29 -17.30 -8.75
CA ARG A 97 9.09 -16.82 -7.37
C ARG A 97 10.06 -15.69 -7.03
N TRP A 98 11.33 -15.85 -7.39
CA TRP A 98 12.36 -14.82 -7.21
C TRP A 98 12.03 -13.54 -7.99
N GLU A 99 11.61 -13.71 -9.25
CA GLU A 99 11.19 -12.56 -10.07
C GLU A 99 9.96 -11.85 -9.50
N GLN A 100 9.00 -12.60 -8.94
CA GLN A 100 7.85 -11.99 -8.28
C GLN A 100 8.23 -11.27 -6.97
N MET A 101 9.17 -11.78 -6.20
CA MET A 101 9.71 -11.06 -5.04
C MET A 101 10.38 -9.74 -5.47
N ARG A 102 11.18 -9.77 -6.54
CA ARG A 102 11.77 -8.55 -7.12
C ARG A 102 10.69 -7.54 -7.53
N ASN A 103 9.63 -7.99 -8.17
CA ASN A 103 8.50 -7.14 -8.51
C ASN A 103 7.81 -6.55 -7.26
N GLY A 104 7.70 -7.34 -6.19
CA GLY A 104 7.17 -6.88 -4.91
C GLY A 104 8.03 -5.79 -4.26
N ILE A 105 9.37 -5.93 -4.33
CA ILE A 105 10.30 -4.88 -3.88
C ILE A 105 10.11 -3.60 -4.70
N GLN A 106 9.97 -3.71 -6.02
CA GLN A 106 9.70 -2.55 -6.87
C GLN A 106 8.37 -1.87 -6.52
N ASP A 107 7.33 -2.65 -6.20
CA ASP A 107 6.04 -2.09 -5.77
C ASP A 107 6.18 -1.34 -4.43
N TYR A 108 6.96 -1.89 -3.48
CA TYR A 108 7.31 -1.22 -2.24
C TYR A 108 7.98 0.14 -2.49
N GLU A 109 8.95 0.18 -3.40
CA GLU A 109 9.64 1.42 -3.75
C GLU A 109 8.71 2.47 -4.35
N TYR A 110 7.74 2.08 -5.20
CA TYR A 110 6.74 3.01 -5.72
C TYR A 110 5.86 3.60 -4.62
N LEU A 111 5.43 2.79 -3.66
CA LEU A 111 4.67 3.26 -2.49
C LEU A 111 5.50 4.22 -1.64
N TRP A 112 6.77 3.88 -1.40
CA TRP A 112 7.70 4.72 -0.67
C TRP A 112 7.95 6.06 -1.39
N MET A 113 8.14 6.03 -2.70
CA MET A 113 8.30 7.23 -3.53
C MET A 113 7.08 8.15 -3.44
N LEU A 114 5.87 7.58 -3.41
CA LEU A 114 4.64 8.34 -3.28
C LEU A 114 4.61 9.09 -1.94
N GLU A 115 4.85 8.40 -0.83
CA GLU A 115 4.88 9.03 0.50
C GLU A 115 6.00 10.06 0.64
N ASP A 116 7.19 9.76 0.13
CA ASP A 116 8.32 10.71 0.16
C ASP A 116 7.99 11.99 -0.63
N LYS A 117 7.36 11.84 -1.80
CA LYS A 117 6.94 12.95 -2.62
C LYS A 117 5.85 13.79 -1.95
N ILE A 118 4.85 13.14 -1.35
CA ILE A 118 3.81 13.80 -0.55
C ILE A 118 4.47 14.60 0.58
N ARG A 119 5.33 13.97 1.36
CA ARG A 119 6.04 14.62 2.46
C ARG A 119 6.82 15.84 2.01
N LYS A 120 7.54 15.75 0.90
CA LYS A 120 8.30 16.88 0.33
C LYS A 120 7.40 18.01 -0.18
N SER A 121 6.23 17.69 -0.71
CA SER A 121 5.27 18.70 -1.18
C SER A 121 4.64 19.47 -0.02
N VAL A 122 4.36 18.79 1.09
CA VAL A 122 3.73 19.36 2.29
C VAL A 122 4.75 20.01 3.23
N ALA A 123 6.02 19.64 3.17
CA ALA A 123 7.10 20.22 3.99
C ALA A 123 7.46 21.65 3.56
N GLY A 124 6.48 22.54 3.64
CA GLY A 124 6.70 23.99 3.68
C GLY A 124 7.05 24.45 5.11
N PRO A 125 7.23 25.75 5.39
CA PRO A 125 7.70 26.27 6.68
C PRO A 125 6.78 26.05 7.89
N GLY A 126 5.78 25.19 7.78
CA GLY A 126 4.87 24.81 8.87
C GLY A 126 5.05 23.37 9.33
N GLU A 127 6.07 23.07 10.13
CA GLU A 127 6.31 21.76 10.78
C GLU A 127 5.19 21.26 11.70
N ARG A 128 4.00 21.86 11.67
CA ARG A 128 2.90 21.57 12.61
C ARG A 128 1.82 20.63 12.05
N LEU A 129 2.00 20.21 10.82
CA LEU A 129 1.11 19.24 10.27
C LEU A 129 1.37 17.89 10.90
N SER A 130 0.34 17.19 11.22
CA SER A 130 0.41 15.74 11.30
C SER A 130 0.71 15.19 9.90
N ILE A 131 1.88 15.58 9.37
CA ILE A 131 2.50 15.06 8.14
C ILE A 131 2.39 13.54 8.12
N ILE A 132 2.36 12.95 9.31
CA ILE A 132 2.14 11.52 9.57
C ILE A 132 0.82 11.02 8.96
N GLU A 133 -0.27 11.77 9.03
CA GLU A 133 -1.56 11.32 8.47
C GLU A 133 -1.60 11.46 6.95
N LEU A 134 -1.11 12.57 6.41
CA LEU A 134 -1.03 12.75 4.96
C LEU A 134 0.01 11.83 4.31
N SER A 135 1.08 11.47 5.01
CA SER A 135 2.08 10.50 4.53
C SER A 135 1.58 9.05 4.55
N ARG A 136 0.38 8.78 5.07
CA ARG A 136 -0.22 7.43 5.04
C ARG A 136 -0.91 7.07 3.73
N ARG A 137 -0.89 7.93 2.72
CA ARG A 137 -1.56 7.65 1.43
C ARG A 137 -1.11 6.34 0.80
N GLY A 138 0.18 6.03 0.83
CA GLY A 138 0.70 4.76 0.36
C GLY A 138 0.17 3.56 1.16
N VAL A 139 0.01 3.72 2.48
CA VAL A 139 -0.58 2.70 3.36
C VAL A 139 -2.07 2.48 3.03
N GLU A 140 -2.82 3.53 2.75
CA GLU A 140 -4.22 3.43 2.30
C GLU A 140 -4.33 2.63 1.00
N ILE A 141 -3.52 2.99 0.00
CA ILE A 141 -3.51 2.29 -1.28
C ILE A 141 -3.07 0.83 -1.09
N ALA A 142 -2.07 0.57 -0.26
CA ALA A 142 -1.60 -0.78 0.02
C ALA A 142 -2.65 -1.65 0.72
N SER A 143 -3.57 -1.05 1.50
CA SER A 143 -4.66 -1.78 2.17
C SER A 143 -5.62 -2.47 1.20
N ARG A 144 -5.73 -1.99 -0.04
CA ARG A 144 -6.51 -2.64 -1.12
C ARG A 144 -5.92 -3.99 -1.55
N ILE A 145 -4.64 -4.18 -1.33
CA ILE A 145 -3.95 -5.44 -1.63
C ILE A 145 -3.79 -6.28 -0.36
N VAL A 146 -3.43 -5.66 0.75
CA VAL A 146 -3.20 -6.33 2.04
C VAL A 146 -4.06 -5.68 3.10
N GLU A 147 -5.19 -6.29 3.41
CA GLU A 147 -6.11 -5.82 4.46
C GLU A 147 -5.55 -6.14 5.85
N THR A 148 -5.27 -7.42 6.10
CA THR A 148 -4.60 -7.91 7.30
C THR A 148 -3.38 -8.75 6.92
N MET A 149 -2.65 -9.26 7.89
CA MET A 149 -1.47 -10.11 7.60
C MET A 149 -1.83 -11.46 6.97
N ASP A 150 -3.09 -11.88 7.05
CA ASP A 150 -3.60 -13.15 6.54
C ASP A 150 -4.78 -12.98 5.56
N THR A 151 -5.22 -11.73 5.34
CA THR A 151 -6.26 -11.39 4.38
C THR A 151 -5.69 -10.45 3.33
N TYR A 152 -5.60 -10.92 2.09
CA TYR A 152 -5.02 -10.17 0.99
C TYR A 152 -5.63 -10.57 -0.35
N ASN A 153 -5.60 -9.66 -1.30
CA ASN A 153 -6.13 -9.85 -2.64
C ASN A 153 -5.16 -10.67 -3.49
N LYS A 154 -5.63 -11.75 -4.07
CA LYS A 154 -4.85 -12.65 -4.95
C LYS A 154 -5.05 -12.38 -6.44
N SER A 155 -5.84 -11.37 -6.80
CA SER A 155 -6.09 -11.01 -8.20
C SER A 155 -4.90 -10.22 -8.77
N PRO A 156 -4.24 -10.72 -9.83
CA PRO A 156 -3.23 -9.95 -10.54
C PRO A 156 -3.79 -8.64 -11.12
N ASP A 157 -5.03 -8.66 -11.61
CA ASP A 157 -5.67 -7.49 -12.21
C ASP A 157 -5.83 -6.37 -11.20
N THR A 158 -6.35 -6.67 -10.00
CA THR A 158 -6.46 -5.70 -8.90
C THR A 158 -5.08 -5.14 -8.51
N LEU A 159 -4.06 -5.98 -8.46
CA LEU A 159 -2.71 -5.54 -8.13
C LEU A 159 -2.15 -4.58 -9.20
N TYR A 160 -2.37 -4.86 -10.47
CA TYR A 160 -1.96 -3.97 -11.56
C TYR A 160 -2.74 -2.66 -11.59
N GLU A 161 -4.03 -2.68 -11.30
CA GLU A 161 -4.85 -1.47 -11.15
C GLU A 161 -4.33 -0.59 -10.02
N VAL A 162 -4.06 -1.18 -8.85
CA VAL A 162 -3.51 -0.46 -7.70
C VAL A 162 -2.12 0.11 -8.00
N LYS A 163 -1.25 -0.66 -8.66
CA LYS A 163 0.05 -0.15 -9.11
C LYS A 163 -0.10 1.03 -10.08
N LYS A 164 -1.02 0.95 -11.02
CA LYS A 164 -1.32 2.05 -11.95
C LYS A 164 -1.81 3.28 -11.21
N GLN A 165 -2.64 3.10 -10.18
CA GLN A 165 -3.08 4.20 -9.32
C GLN A 165 -1.88 4.89 -8.65
N ILE A 166 -0.95 4.15 -8.04
CA ILE A 166 0.26 4.72 -7.41
C ILE A 166 1.05 5.55 -8.42
N ILE A 167 1.28 5.01 -9.62
CA ILE A 167 2.03 5.70 -10.67
C ILE A 167 1.32 6.99 -11.10
N ASN A 168 0.00 6.93 -11.28
CA ASN A 168 -0.78 8.11 -11.65
C ASN A 168 -0.73 9.19 -10.57
N GLU A 169 -0.87 8.82 -9.30
CA GLU A 169 -0.77 9.77 -8.19
C GLU A 169 0.64 10.38 -8.08
N LEU A 170 1.69 9.59 -8.33
CA LEU A 170 3.06 10.09 -8.41
C LEU A 170 3.24 11.14 -9.53
N LEU A 171 2.70 10.88 -10.70
CA LEU A 171 2.75 11.81 -11.84
C LEU A 171 1.91 13.05 -11.60
N ASP A 172 0.74 12.89 -11.00
CA ASP A 172 -0.17 14.02 -10.70
C ASP A 172 0.43 15.00 -9.70
N LEU A 173 1.29 14.55 -8.79
CA LEU A 173 1.99 15.44 -7.86
C LEU A 173 3.02 16.35 -8.55
N ASP A 174 3.38 16.10 -9.81
CA ASP A 174 4.23 17.02 -10.62
C ASP A 174 3.43 18.09 -11.35
N ILE A 175 2.10 17.96 -11.38
CA ILE A 175 1.21 18.86 -12.14
C ILE A 175 0.44 19.76 -11.17
N ALA A 176 0.44 21.05 -11.41
CA ALA A 176 -0.34 22.02 -10.60
C ALA A 176 -1.85 21.98 -10.94
N PRO A 177 -2.73 22.22 -9.96
CA PRO A 177 -2.42 22.37 -8.55
C PRO A 177 -1.99 21.05 -7.90
N GLN A 178 -0.98 21.10 -7.03
CA GLN A 178 -0.66 19.95 -6.20
C GLN A 178 -1.74 19.84 -5.12
N ILE A 179 -2.34 18.69 -5.02
CA ILE A 179 -3.37 18.40 -4.03
C ILE A 179 -3.29 16.93 -3.59
N ILE A 180 -3.47 16.71 -2.31
CA ILE A 180 -3.52 15.41 -1.66
C ILE A 180 -4.86 15.30 -0.96
N VAL A 181 -5.58 14.21 -1.22
CA VAL A 181 -6.91 13.96 -0.65
C VAL A 181 -6.93 12.58 -0.02
N GLN A 182 -7.30 12.54 1.26
CA GLN A 182 -7.51 11.33 2.02
C GLN A 182 -8.92 11.33 2.61
N THR A 183 -9.40 10.15 2.97
CA THR A 183 -10.72 9.96 3.56
C THR A 183 -10.66 9.03 4.77
N ASN A 184 -11.61 9.23 5.70
CA ASN A 184 -11.87 8.31 6.79
C ASN A 184 -13.40 8.09 6.89
N PRO A 185 -13.92 6.88 6.67
CA PRO A 185 -13.18 5.65 6.28
C PRO A 185 -12.38 5.79 4.98
N LEU A 186 -11.45 4.85 4.76
CA LEU A 186 -10.61 4.82 3.56
C LEU A 186 -11.46 4.63 2.29
N GLU A 187 -11.01 5.15 1.15
CA GLU A 187 -11.64 4.86 -0.15
C GLU A 187 -11.75 3.35 -0.39
N HIS A 188 -12.78 2.91 -1.08
CA HIS A 188 -13.16 1.52 -1.31
C HIS A 188 -13.58 0.74 -0.05
N SER A 189 -13.71 1.39 1.12
CA SER A 189 -14.32 0.77 2.29
C SER A 189 -15.82 0.58 2.08
N THR A 190 -16.36 -0.43 2.75
CA THR A 190 -17.80 -0.63 2.88
C THR A 190 -18.33 0.22 4.04
N VAL A 191 -19.30 1.07 3.77
CA VAL A 191 -19.87 2.02 4.73
C VAL A 191 -21.40 1.92 4.78
N ALA A 192 -22.01 2.43 5.84
CA ALA A 192 -23.47 2.53 5.94
C ALA A 192 -24.02 3.59 4.98
N ASN A 193 -25.26 3.43 4.51
CA ASN A 193 -25.90 4.29 3.51
C ASN A 193 -25.95 5.78 3.88
N ASP A 194 -26.03 6.10 5.15
CA ASP A 194 -26.10 7.46 5.69
C ASP A 194 -24.79 7.91 6.38
N CYS A 195 -23.72 7.18 6.14
CA CYS A 195 -22.41 7.47 6.73
C CYS A 195 -21.86 8.79 6.20
N ALA A 196 -21.41 9.64 7.11
CA ALA A 196 -20.61 10.80 6.78
C ALA A 196 -19.12 10.41 6.71
N ILE A 197 -18.42 10.96 5.73
CA ILE A 197 -17.03 10.68 5.45
C ILE A 197 -16.19 11.91 5.80
N ASP A 198 -15.17 11.73 6.62
CA ASP A 198 -14.17 12.78 6.80
C ASP A 198 -13.29 12.85 5.57
N VAL A 199 -13.25 14.02 4.94
CA VAL A 199 -12.38 14.33 3.80
C VAL A 199 -11.35 15.33 4.29
N PHE A 200 -10.10 14.98 4.17
CA PHE A 200 -9.02 15.85 4.62
C PHE A 200 -7.84 15.79 3.66
N GLY A 201 -7.02 16.81 3.72
CA GLY A 201 -5.88 16.85 2.83
C GLY A 201 -5.11 18.15 2.87
N TRP A 202 -4.26 18.28 1.87
CA TRP A 202 -3.47 19.46 1.63
C TRP A 202 -3.60 19.89 0.16
N ALA A 203 -3.65 21.18 -0.07
CA ALA A 203 -3.58 21.75 -1.40
C ALA A 203 -2.52 22.86 -1.46
N GLN A 204 -1.87 22.97 -2.60
CA GLN A 204 -0.91 24.03 -2.89
C GLN A 204 -1.52 25.40 -2.52
N PRO A 205 -0.79 26.32 -1.84
CA PRO A 205 -1.28 27.64 -1.52
C PRO A 205 -1.84 28.38 -2.74
N GLY A 206 -2.97 29.07 -2.56
CA GLY A 206 -3.69 29.75 -3.64
C GLY A 206 -4.67 28.85 -4.42
N THR A 207 -4.79 27.60 -4.05
CA THR A 207 -5.78 26.67 -4.63
C THR A 207 -7.15 26.87 -3.98
N LYS A 208 -8.20 26.93 -4.79
CA LYS A 208 -9.58 26.82 -4.34
C LYS A 208 -9.97 25.34 -4.35
N VAL A 209 -10.47 24.84 -3.21
CA VAL A 209 -10.92 23.46 -3.06
C VAL A 209 -12.43 23.41 -2.90
N VAL A 210 -13.08 22.51 -3.64
CA VAL A 210 -14.52 22.26 -3.58
C VAL A 210 -14.73 20.77 -3.37
N VAL A 211 -15.55 20.38 -2.37
CA VAL A 211 -15.89 18.99 -2.08
C VAL A 211 -17.40 18.82 -2.25
N ASN A 212 -17.82 17.89 -3.10
CA ASN A 212 -19.23 17.65 -3.44
C ASN A 212 -20.02 18.94 -3.73
N GLY A 213 -19.38 19.93 -4.40
CA GLY A 213 -19.98 21.20 -4.75
C GLY A 213 -19.89 22.30 -3.68
N HIS A 214 -19.35 22.00 -2.49
CA HIS A 214 -19.16 22.96 -1.39
C HIS A 214 -17.71 23.46 -1.36
N SER A 215 -17.53 24.77 -1.35
CA SER A 215 -16.19 25.39 -1.28
C SER A 215 -15.67 25.28 0.16
N LEU A 216 -14.45 24.78 0.31
CA LEU A 216 -13.79 24.64 1.60
C LEU A 216 -12.78 25.76 1.85
N PRO A 217 -12.71 26.27 3.08
CA PRO A 217 -11.60 27.12 3.49
C PRO A 217 -10.32 26.26 3.62
N LEU A 218 -9.20 26.80 3.19
CA LEU A 218 -7.88 26.27 3.47
C LEU A 218 -7.28 27.00 4.66
N SER A 219 -6.50 26.29 5.47
CA SER A 219 -5.61 26.94 6.43
C SER A 219 -4.49 27.71 5.69
N ASP A 220 -3.76 28.55 6.42
CA ASP A 220 -2.61 29.27 5.85
C ASP A 220 -1.55 28.31 5.27
N ASP A 221 -1.45 27.10 5.82
CA ASP A 221 -0.53 26.06 5.37
C ASP A 221 -1.13 25.17 4.24
N GLY A 222 -2.34 25.46 3.76
CA GLY A 222 -2.99 24.73 2.68
C GLY A 222 -3.78 23.48 3.09
N LEU A 223 -4.00 23.27 4.38
CA LEU A 223 -4.80 22.15 4.88
C LEU A 223 -6.28 22.38 4.75
N PHE A 224 -7.01 21.32 4.52
CA PHE A 224 -8.47 21.30 4.61
C PHE A 224 -8.97 20.02 5.29
N MET A 225 -10.14 20.13 5.93
CA MET A 225 -10.88 19.02 6.49
C MET A 225 -12.37 19.36 6.48
N GLU A 226 -13.17 18.40 6.06
CA GLU A 226 -14.63 18.52 6.03
C GLU A 226 -15.26 17.13 6.24
N ASN A 227 -16.41 17.13 6.92
CA ASN A 227 -17.23 15.93 7.08
C ASN A 227 -18.40 16.04 6.10
N VAL A 228 -18.48 15.13 5.13
CA VAL A 228 -19.43 15.21 4.01
C VAL A 228 -20.20 13.90 3.83
N SER A 229 -21.43 14.02 3.35
CA SER A 229 -22.21 12.86 2.90
C SER A 229 -21.76 12.41 1.51
N LEU A 230 -21.92 11.13 1.25
CA LEU A 230 -21.67 10.56 -0.10
C LEU A 230 -22.63 11.17 -1.11
N SER A 231 -22.16 11.28 -2.36
CA SER A 231 -23.03 11.56 -3.49
C SER A 231 -23.95 10.38 -3.79
N ARG A 232 -24.91 10.58 -4.72
CA ARG A 232 -25.80 9.50 -5.16
C ARG A 232 -25.07 8.31 -5.78
N ASP A 233 -23.87 8.55 -6.31
CA ASP A 233 -23.02 7.52 -6.93
C ASP A 233 -22.03 6.91 -5.94
N ASN A 234 -22.26 7.10 -4.61
CA ASN A 234 -21.40 6.61 -3.54
C ASN A 234 -19.95 7.12 -3.65
N THR A 235 -19.79 8.37 -4.06
CA THR A 235 -18.48 8.99 -4.25
C THR A 235 -18.34 10.30 -3.48
N ILE A 236 -17.09 10.66 -3.21
CA ILE A 236 -16.67 12.01 -2.84
C ILE A 236 -15.92 12.58 -4.03
N VAL A 237 -16.34 13.74 -4.48
CA VAL A 237 -15.69 14.48 -5.58
C VAL A 237 -15.00 15.72 -5.02
N VAL A 238 -13.69 15.79 -5.22
CA VAL A 238 -12.86 16.93 -4.83
C VAL A 238 -12.37 17.62 -6.10
N GLU A 239 -12.69 18.90 -6.24
CA GLU A 239 -12.23 19.75 -7.32
C GLU A 239 -11.26 20.80 -6.77
N ALA A 240 -10.14 20.95 -7.44
CA ALA A 240 -9.10 21.91 -7.08
C ALA A 240 -8.84 22.83 -8.26
N GLU A 241 -8.92 24.14 -8.03
CA GLU A 241 -8.67 25.18 -9.03
C GLU A 241 -7.56 26.14 -8.57
N HIS A 242 -6.56 26.31 -9.40
CA HIS A 242 -5.43 27.21 -9.19
C HIS A 242 -5.15 27.97 -10.51
N GLU A 243 -4.42 29.09 -10.46
CA GLU A 243 -4.03 29.83 -11.67
C GLU A 243 -3.30 28.96 -12.72
N LYS A 244 -2.60 27.92 -12.27
CA LYS A 244 -1.81 26.99 -13.10
C LYS A 244 -2.60 25.79 -13.62
N GLY A 245 -3.85 25.61 -13.20
CA GLY A 245 -4.64 24.47 -13.67
C GLY A 245 -5.79 24.08 -12.77
N LYS A 246 -6.44 22.97 -13.16
CA LYS A 246 -7.55 22.38 -12.42
C LYS A 246 -7.35 20.87 -12.27
N LYS A 247 -7.79 20.32 -11.15
CA LYS A 247 -7.83 18.88 -10.92
C LYS A 247 -9.18 18.46 -10.38
N ARG A 248 -9.53 17.21 -10.68
CA ARG A 248 -10.70 16.53 -10.13
C ARG A 248 -10.29 15.18 -9.63
N ILE A 249 -10.53 14.92 -8.34
CA ILE A 249 -10.23 13.67 -7.65
C ILE A 249 -11.54 13.06 -7.21
N VAL A 250 -11.69 11.76 -7.40
CA VAL A 250 -12.87 10.99 -6.99
C VAL A 250 -12.43 9.91 -6.03
N ARG A 251 -13.15 9.76 -4.91
CA ARG A 251 -13.02 8.67 -3.94
C ARG A 251 -14.32 7.90 -3.92
N SER A 252 -14.27 6.60 -4.06
CA SER A 252 -15.44 5.73 -4.18
C SER A 252 -15.58 4.84 -2.94
N PHE A 253 -16.82 4.48 -2.61
CA PHE A 253 -17.15 3.66 -1.45
C PHE A 253 -18.16 2.58 -1.85
N GLU A 254 -18.14 1.47 -1.13
CA GLU A 254 -19.19 0.46 -1.19
C GLU A 254 -20.24 0.78 -0.12
N VAL A 255 -21.52 0.77 -0.46
CA VAL A 255 -22.58 1.13 0.48
C VAL A 255 -23.42 -0.09 0.82
N LEU A 256 -23.59 -0.38 2.11
CA LEU A 256 -24.52 -1.36 2.62
C LEU A 256 -25.91 -0.71 2.75
N TYR A 257 -26.92 -1.30 2.11
CA TYR A 257 -28.33 -0.91 2.15
C TYR A 257 -29.12 -1.76 3.13
#